data_db5ca83ce94082717ce0be325d238fe2
#
_entry.id   db5ca83ce94082717ce0be325d238fe2
#
_cell.length_a   1.000
_cell.length_b   1.000
_cell.length_c   1.000
_cell.angle_alpha   90.00
_cell.angle_beta   90.00
_cell.angle_gamma   90.00
#
_symmetry.space_group_name_H-M   'P 1'
#
loop_
_entity.id
_entity.type
_entity.pdbx_description
1 polymer ?
#
loop_
_entity_poly.entity_id
_entity_poly.type
_entity_poly.pdbx_seq_one_letter_code
_entity_poly.pdbx_strand_id
1 'polypeptide(L)'
;MDDGVAALRRGDASAARRVFESALAEVESGEAFEGLAEALYLEREYAAAADHYERAYAAYRRERQHMAAGRAARTVSWITGNVFGDWAVRIGWLARARAILTEAGEDSPEHGWVLIIRAFLEPDAQAREAFLREAIAIGRRFGDPDIEFYALSYLGGVLVMTDRVEEGLVLTDEALAAACAGELAEVATVDSIFCGFFWTCELVNDVPRADQWMRAAAELMQRRNVVAAFCRAHYGGILTAAGRWDEAEVQLLESTRHFDRGMPERRAASLIRLADLRVRQGRLEESAMLLDGLDDHPDAVRTLAALYLARGEAALAQDLLERCTAGSDDGVPTVGESTMVGPLLALLVDVYLEADNVDAAERIAQRLARIAEAQRGPYLKAAAALAKGQVCVARGQGDARSCLHSALESFALAQLPMELAQTRLEMARALAASSPQVAIAAAKAALEDFERLKAARHADVAAALLRSLGAPVRTGPKGHGALTKRETEVLQLVGVGLSNPEIGDRLFITRKTVEHHVGNVLAKLGLRNRAEAVAYVTREKTSR
;
A
#
# COMPACT_ATOMS: atom_id res chain seq x y z
N MET A 1 13.28 9.07 37.58
CA MET A 1 12.63 9.75 36.43
C MET A 1 13.66 9.98 35.31
N ASP A 2 14.78 10.67 35.54
CA ASP A 2 15.77 10.98 34.47
C ASP A 2 16.33 9.74 33.76
N ASP A 3 16.58 8.65 34.48
CA ASP A 3 17.02 7.39 33.89
C ASP A 3 15.97 6.77 32.95
N GLY A 4 14.69 6.92 33.28
CA GLY A 4 13.59 6.48 32.43
C GLY A 4 13.52 7.28 31.13
N VAL A 5 13.59 8.62 31.22
CA VAL A 5 13.64 9.51 30.06
C VAL A 5 14.86 9.23 29.18
N ALA A 6 16.04 9.00 29.81
CA ALA A 6 17.24 8.64 29.07
C ALA A 6 17.11 7.27 28.37
N ALA A 7 16.39 6.32 28.95
CA ALA A 7 16.09 5.02 28.33
C ALA A 7 15.13 5.18 27.12
N LEU A 8 14.08 5.99 27.23
CA LEU A 8 13.18 6.31 26.12
C LEU A 8 13.94 6.91 24.93
N ARG A 9 14.81 7.90 25.17
CA ARG A 9 15.64 8.52 24.13
C ARG A 9 16.57 7.53 23.41
N ARG A 10 16.99 6.46 24.10
CA ARG A 10 17.78 5.39 23.48
C ARG A 10 16.94 4.31 22.81
N GLY A 11 15.61 4.38 22.92
CA GLY A 11 14.69 3.36 22.44
C GLY A 11 14.64 2.09 23.32
N ASP A 12 15.16 2.13 24.54
CA ASP A 12 15.11 1.03 25.50
C ASP A 12 13.80 1.08 26.30
N ALA A 13 12.72 0.68 25.62
CA ALA A 13 11.37 0.71 26.17
C ALA A 13 11.25 -0.11 27.47
N SER A 14 11.86 -1.30 27.52
CA SER A 14 11.77 -2.19 28.69
C SER A 14 12.52 -1.64 29.91
N ALA A 15 13.66 -0.94 29.72
CA ALA A 15 14.33 -0.25 30.81
C ALA A 15 13.50 0.95 31.28
N ALA A 16 12.95 1.75 30.37
CA ALA A 16 12.08 2.88 30.69
C ALA A 16 10.84 2.43 31.50
N ARG A 17 10.17 1.39 31.02
CA ARG A 17 9.01 0.78 31.71
C ARG A 17 9.31 0.46 33.16
N ARG A 18 10.37 -0.27 33.45
CA ARG A 18 10.75 -0.63 34.83
C ARG A 18 10.96 0.59 35.74
N VAL A 19 11.60 1.64 35.20
CA VAL A 19 11.84 2.87 35.97
C VAL A 19 10.52 3.57 36.29
N PHE A 20 9.63 3.73 35.32
CA PHE A 20 8.35 4.42 35.52
C PHE A 20 7.36 3.60 36.35
N GLU A 21 7.32 2.28 36.23
CA GLU A 21 6.54 1.39 37.11
C GLU A 21 7.01 1.51 38.58
N SER A 22 8.35 1.56 38.80
CA SER A 22 8.88 1.79 40.14
C SER A 22 8.51 3.18 40.70
N ALA A 23 8.58 4.22 39.88
CA ALA A 23 8.20 5.57 40.27
C ALA A 23 6.72 5.67 40.66
N LEU A 24 5.84 5.04 39.89
CA LEU A 24 4.40 4.99 40.16
C LEU A 24 4.04 4.20 41.41
N ALA A 25 4.86 3.21 41.79
CA ALA A 25 4.67 2.49 43.05
C ALA A 25 4.97 3.36 44.29
N GLU A 26 5.77 4.42 44.12
CA GLU A 26 6.09 5.37 45.16
C GLU A 26 5.12 6.57 45.20
N VAL A 27 4.91 7.19 44.01
CA VAL A 27 4.08 8.40 43.85
C VAL A 27 3.42 8.40 42.48
N GLU A 28 2.07 8.54 42.49
CA GLU A 28 1.32 8.79 41.26
C GLU A 28 1.54 10.24 40.78
N SER A 29 2.24 10.43 39.66
CA SER A 29 2.46 11.74 39.04
C SER A 29 2.15 11.71 37.54
N GLY A 30 1.82 12.87 36.96
CA GLY A 30 1.57 12.99 35.53
C GLY A 30 2.76 12.55 34.70
N GLU A 31 3.97 12.93 35.09
CA GLU A 31 5.22 12.58 34.41
C GLU A 31 5.51 11.07 34.44
N ALA A 32 5.23 10.39 35.56
CA ALA A 32 5.47 8.96 35.66
C ALA A 32 4.46 8.16 34.81
N PHE A 33 3.18 8.57 34.79
CA PHE A 33 2.17 7.99 33.91
C PHE A 33 2.51 8.21 32.43
N GLU A 34 2.92 9.42 32.04
CA GLU A 34 3.28 9.74 30.66
C GLU A 34 4.51 8.95 30.20
N GLY A 35 5.56 8.86 31.04
CA GLY A 35 6.75 8.10 30.71
C GLY A 35 6.48 6.59 30.58
N LEU A 36 5.60 6.03 31.43
CA LEU A 36 5.17 4.64 31.29
C LEU A 36 4.35 4.44 30.02
N ALA A 37 3.45 5.38 29.70
CA ALA A 37 2.65 5.33 28.49
C ALA A 37 3.53 5.34 27.23
N GLU A 38 4.58 6.15 27.19
CA GLU A 38 5.53 6.20 26.09
C GLU A 38 6.32 4.89 25.96
N ALA A 39 6.77 4.30 27.08
CA ALA A 39 7.45 3.00 27.08
C ALA A 39 6.52 1.91 26.50
N LEU A 40 5.26 1.86 26.94
CA LEU A 40 4.26 0.92 26.45
C LEU A 40 3.93 1.13 24.98
N TYR A 41 3.90 2.38 24.50
CA TYR A 41 3.72 2.71 23.09
C TYR A 41 4.85 2.14 22.23
N LEU A 42 6.10 2.28 22.68
CA LEU A 42 7.27 1.70 22.02
C LEU A 42 7.25 0.17 22.02
N GLU A 43 6.72 -0.46 23.08
CA GLU A 43 6.48 -1.91 23.17
C GLU A 43 5.26 -2.37 22.35
N ARG A 44 4.51 -1.43 21.74
CA ARG A 44 3.28 -1.67 20.97
C ARG A 44 2.11 -2.18 21.81
N GLU A 45 2.14 -1.95 23.11
CA GLU A 45 1.02 -2.17 24.03
C GLU A 45 0.08 -0.96 24.01
N TYR A 46 -0.50 -0.66 22.86
CA TYR A 46 -1.20 0.61 22.60
C TYR A 46 -2.40 0.86 23.50
N ALA A 47 -3.15 -0.18 23.88
CA ALA A 47 -4.29 -0.04 24.77
C ALA A 47 -3.85 0.40 26.18
N ALA A 48 -2.81 -0.24 26.72
CA ALA A 48 -2.22 0.15 27.99
C ALA A 48 -1.58 1.53 27.92
N ALA A 49 -0.93 1.87 26.80
CA ALA A 49 -0.37 3.20 26.59
C ALA A 49 -1.45 4.28 26.64
N ALA A 50 -2.59 4.09 25.96
CA ALA A 50 -3.71 5.03 25.96
C ALA A 50 -4.26 5.22 27.38
N ASP A 51 -4.50 4.14 28.15
CA ASP A 51 -4.95 4.22 29.56
C ASP A 51 -4.00 5.06 30.43
N HIS A 52 -2.69 4.85 30.29
CA HIS A 52 -1.71 5.60 31.05
C HIS A 52 -1.59 7.06 30.59
N TYR A 53 -1.76 7.39 29.31
CA TYR A 53 -1.87 8.78 28.86
C TYR A 53 -3.14 9.46 29.39
N GLU A 54 -4.28 8.76 29.51
CA GLU A 54 -5.49 9.29 30.16
C GLU A 54 -5.27 9.57 31.65
N ARG A 55 -4.55 8.70 32.36
CA ARG A 55 -4.15 8.93 33.75
C ARG A 55 -3.17 10.10 33.87
N ALA A 56 -2.20 10.21 32.98
CA ALA A 56 -1.28 11.35 32.92
C ALA A 56 -2.07 12.66 32.75
N TYR A 57 -3.00 12.68 31.78
CA TYR A 57 -3.90 13.82 31.57
C TYR A 57 -4.65 14.20 32.86
N ALA A 58 -5.25 13.23 33.55
CA ALA A 58 -6.01 13.48 34.78
C ALA A 58 -5.10 14.01 35.90
N ALA A 59 -3.87 13.50 36.04
CA ALA A 59 -2.90 13.98 37.02
C ALA A 59 -2.46 15.41 36.70
N TYR A 60 -2.06 15.70 35.49
CA TYR A 60 -1.66 17.05 35.04
C TYR A 60 -2.78 18.08 35.20
N ARG A 61 -4.06 17.69 34.99
CA ARG A 61 -5.20 18.58 35.24
C ARG A 61 -5.33 18.93 36.72
N ARG A 62 -5.12 17.97 37.64
CA ARG A 62 -5.14 18.20 39.09
C ARG A 62 -3.98 19.11 39.52
N GLU A 63 -2.83 18.95 38.91
CA GLU A 63 -1.61 19.71 39.19
C GLU A 63 -1.59 21.08 38.48
N ARG A 64 -2.61 21.42 37.69
CA ARG A 64 -2.73 22.63 36.89
C ARG A 64 -1.60 22.80 35.84
N GLN A 65 -1.03 21.69 35.41
CA GLN A 65 -0.02 21.66 34.35
C GLN A 65 -0.70 21.60 32.98
N HIS A 66 -1.24 22.75 32.53
CA HIS A 66 -2.12 22.81 31.34
C HIS A 66 -1.43 22.33 30.08
N MET A 67 -0.16 22.68 29.86
CA MET A 67 0.58 22.28 28.67
C MET A 67 0.78 20.76 28.60
N ALA A 68 1.22 20.15 29.70
CA ALA A 68 1.39 18.70 29.78
C ALA A 68 0.05 17.95 29.65
N ALA A 69 -1.03 18.50 30.24
CA ALA A 69 -2.37 17.94 30.04
C ALA A 69 -2.82 18.03 28.58
N GLY A 70 -2.53 19.14 27.90
CA GLY A 70 -2.80 19.31 26.46
C GLY A 70 -2.06 18.28 25.62
N ARG A 71 -0.78 18.06 25.89
CA ARG A 71 0.06 17.05 25.23
C ARG A 71 -0.50 15.64 25.43
N ALA A 72 -0.79 15.25 26.66
CA ALA A 72 -1.36 13.93 26.96
C ALA A 72 -2.71 13.72 26.25
N ALA A 73 -3.62 14.71 26.27
CA ALA A 73 -4.89 14.64 25.55
C ALA A 73 -4.73 14.51 24.04
N ARG A 74 -3.77 15.25 23.45
CA ARG A 74 -3.41 15.14 22.03
C ARG A 74 -2.91 13.74 21.69
N THR A 75 -2.06 13.16 22.55
CA THR A 75 -1.51 11.81 22.30
C THR A 75 -2.59 10.73 22.38
N VAL A 76 -3.53 10.82 23.33
CA VAL A 76 -4.72 9.93 23.36
C VAL A 76 -5.52 10.08 22.07
N SER A 77 -5.76 11.31 21.61
CA SER A 77 -6.43 11.56 20.31
C SER A 77 -5.70 10.90 19.14
N TRP A 78 -4.37 10.96 19.15
CA TRP A 78 -3.55 10.33 18.12
C TRP A 78 -3.68 8.80 18.14
N ILE A 79 -3.52 8.17 19.30
CA ILE A 79 -3.60 6.71 19.45
C ILE A 79 -5.00 6.21 19.07
N THR A 80 -6.05 6.81 19.63
CA THR A 80 -7.43 6.36 19.36
C THR A 80 -7.81 6.44 17.89
N GLY A 81 -7.37 7.46 17.17
CA GLY A 81 -7.65 7.59 15.75
C GLY A 81 -6.77 6.72 14.86
N ASN A 82 -5.45 6.73 15.09
CA ASN A 82 -4.53 6.07 14.16
C ASN A 82 -4.31 4.59 14.45
N VAL A 83 -4.44 4.17 15.72
CA VAL A 83 -4.26 2.76 16.11
C VAL A 83 -5.61 2.04 16.10
N PHE A 84 -6.60 2.56 16.82
CA PHE A 84 -7.89 1.86 17.00
C PHE A 84 -8.93 2.20 15.93
N GLY A 85 -8.81 3.33 15.24
CA GLY A 85 -9.82 3.77 14.29
C GLY A 85 -11.06 4.40 14.93
N ASP A 86 -11.01 4.74 16.25
CA ASP A 86 -12.10 5.30 17.03
C ASP A 86 -12.26 6.80 16.78
N TRP A 87 -12.81 7.16 15.64
CA TRP A 87 -12.88 8.54 15.16
C TRP A 87 -13.63 9.49 16.08
N ALA A 88 -14.74 9.04 16.71
CA ALA A 88 -15.50 9.86 17.62
C ALA A 88 -14.71 10.18 18.91
N VAL A 89 -14.00 9.18 19.45
CA VAL A 89 -13.14 9.33 20.63
C VAL A 89 -11.96 10.25 20.30
N ARG A 90 -11.32 10.08 19.14
CA ARG A 90 -10.28 10.97 18.63
C ARG A 90 -10.72 12.43 18.62
N ILE A 91 -11.90 12.72 18.04
CA ILE A 91 -12.44 14.08 17.95
C ILE A 91 -12.66 14.66 19.35
N GLY A 92 -13.20 13.88 20.28
CA GLY A 92 -13.43 14.30 21.66
C GLY A 92 -12.13 14.69 22.38
N TRP A 93 -11.10 13.86 22.28
CA TRP A 93 -9.80 14.13 22.90
C TRP A 93 -9.06 15.31 22.22
N LEU A 94 -9.17 15.46 20.91
CA LEU A 94 -8.63 16.62 20.21
C LEU A 94 -9.31 17.92 20.65
N ALA A 95 -10.62 17.91 20.82
CA ALA A 95 -11.35 19.07 21.34
C ALA A 95 -10.90 19.42 22.76
N ARG A 96 -10.66 18.41 23.62
CA ARG A 96 -10.12 18.61 24.98
C ARG A 96 -8.71 19.20 24.95
N ALA A 97 -7.82 18.68 24.14
CA ALA A 97 -6.46 19.21 23.98
C ALA A 97 -6.51 20.70 23.59
N ARG A 98 -7.30 21.05 22.58
CA ARG A 98 -7.47 22.45 22.13
C ARG A 98 -8.00 23.37 23.23
N ALA A 99 -9.05 22.94 23.92
CA ALA A 99 -9.66 23.74 24.98
C ALA A 99 -8.65 24.06 26.11
N ILE A 100 -7.83 23.08 26.50
CA ILE A 100 -6.82 23.24 27.56
C ILE A 100 -5.68 24.14 27.11
N LEU A 101 -5.18 23.97 25.88
CA LEU A 101 -4.13 24.84 25.35
C LEU A 101 -4.62 26.29 25.20
N THR A 102 -5.90 26.49 24.83
CA THR A 102 -6.51 27.82 24.81
C THR A 102 -6.66 28.41 26.22
N GLU A 103 -7.05 27.59 27.20
CA GLU A 103 -7.14 27.99 28.62
C GLU A 103 -5.77 28.39 29.19
N ALA A 104 -4.70 27.71 28.78
CA ALA A 104 -3.33 28.04 29.16
C ALA A 104 -2.91 29.44 28.69
N GLY A 105 -3.41 29.87 27.54
CA GLY A 105 -3.10 31.20 26.97
C GLY A 105 -1.65 31.40 26.56
N GLU A 106 -0.83 30.37 26.64
CA GLU A 106 0.59 30.38 26.30
C GLU A 106 0.79 29.84 24.90
N ASP A 107 1.67 30.44 24.15
CA ASP A 107 2.09 29.96 22.83
C ASP A 107 3.12 28.83 23.00
N SER A 108 2.92 27.70 22.30
CA SER A 108 3.73 26.51 22.50
C SER A 108 3.78 25.59 21.28
N PRO A 109 4.78 24.69 21.20
CA PRO A 109 4.86 23.67 20.18
C PRO A 109 3.60 22.79 20.07
N GLU A 110 2.89 22.53 21.17
CA GLU A 110 1.71 21.68 21.20
C GLU A 110 0.59 22.16 20.25
N HIS A 111 0.52 23.47 19.98
CA HIS A 111 -0.41 24.00 18.97
C HIS A 111 -0.11 23.48 17.57
N GLY A 112 1.18 23.31 17.22
CA GLY A 112 1.60 22.71 15.95
C GLY A 112 1.13 21.28 15.82
N TRP A 113 1.32 20.45 16.85
CA TRP A 113 0.83 19.09 16.88
C TRP A 113 -0.70 18.98 16.74
N VAL A 114 -1.43 19.87 17.42
CA VAL A 114 -2.90 19.92 17.31
C VAL A 114 -3.32 20.26 15.88
N LEU A 115 -2.62 21.18 15.20
CA LEU A 115 -2.90 21.52 13.80
C LEU A 115 -2.65 20.33 12.87
N ILE A 116 -1.59 19.58 13.07
CA ILE A 116 -1.31 18.34 12.31
C ILE A 116 -2.48 17.36 12.44
N ILE A 117 -2.95 17.10 13.68
CA ILE A 117 -4.07 16.17 13.89
C ILE A 117 -5.37 16.71 13.28
N ARG A 118 -5.60 18.02 13.34
CA ARG A 118 -6.75 18.66 12.66
C ARG A 118 -6.68 18.47 11.16
N ALA A 119 -5.50 18.58 10.56
CA ALA A 119 -5.32 18.37 9.14
C ALA A 119 -5.71 16.94 8.69
N PHE A 120 -5.50 15.93 9.55
CA PHE A 120 -5.98 14.57 9.26
C PHE A 120 -7.51 14.44 9.23
N LEU A 121 -8.22 15.31 9.95
CA LEU A 121 -9.68 15.28 10.07
C LEU A 121 -10.37 16.24 9.10
N GLU A 122 -9.63 17.13 8.48
CA GLU A 122 -10.16 18.19 7.62
C GLU A 122 -10.45 17.65 6.21
N PRO A 123 -11.71 17.65 5.74
CA PRO A 123 -12.04 17.21 4.39
C PRO A 123 -11.62 18.23 3.33
N ASP A 124 -11.63 19.53 3.63
CA ASP A 124 -11.22 20.56 2.68
C ASP A 124 -9.70 20.62 2.52
N ALA A 125 -9.22 20.41 1.29
CA ALA A 125 -7.80 20.35 0.99
C ALA A 125 -7.08 21.68 1.24
N GLN A 126 -7.73 22.82 1.02
CA GLN A 126 -7.13 24.15 1.24
C GLN A 126 -7.00 24.43 2.75
N ALA A 127 -8.01 24.11 3.54
CA ALA A 127 -7.94 24.23 4.99
C ALA A 127 -6.89 23.30 5.58
N ARG A 128 -6.78 22.07 5.05
CA ARG A 128 -5.73 21.11 5.41
C ARG A 128 -4.34 21.66 5.15
N GLU A 129 -4.10 22.20 3.97
CA GLU A 129 -2.84 22.86 3.61
C GLU A 129 -2.53 24.02 4.55
N ALA A 130 -3.53 24.86 4.86
CA ALA A 130 -3.35 25.99 5.76
C ALA A 130 -2.91 25.55 7.17
N PHE A 131 -3.56 24.50 7.74
CA PHE A 131 -3.17 23.97 9.05
C PHE A 131 -1.74 23.44 9.06
N LEU A 132 -1.32 22.75 8.00
CA LEU A 132 0.03 22.19 7.92
C LEU A 132 1.09 23.27 7.74
N ARG A 133 0.82 24.31 6.94
CA ARG A 133 1.74 25.48 6.81
C ARG A 133 1.89 26.23 8.13
N GLU A 134 0.80 26.37 8.89
CA GLU A 134 0.85 26.99 10.22
C GLU A 134 1.64 26.10 11.20
N ALA A 135 1.45 24.77 11.18
CA ALA A 135 2.22 23.84 11.99
C ALA A 135 3.73 23.91 11.68
N ILE A 136 4.12 23.97 10.40
CA ILE A 136 5.52 24.17 9.98
C ILE A 136 6.07 25.49 10.55
N ALA A 137 5.30 26.59 10.47
CA ALA A 137 5.73 27.88 11.01
C ALA A 137 5.92 27.83 12.53
N ILE A 138 5.08 27.09 13.25
CA ILE A 138 5.23 26.85 14.70
C ILE A 138 6.48 26.02 14.97
N GLY A 139 6.70 24.91 14.27
CA GLY A 139 7.92 24.09 14.41
C GLY A 139 9.19 24.92 14.26
N ARG A 140 9.27 25.74 13.21
CA ARG A 140 10.40 26.65 12.95
C ARG A 140 10.57 27.70 14.06
N ARG A 141 9.48 28.29 14.51
CA ARG A 141 9.51 29.32 15.56
C ARG A 141 10.02 28.80 16.89
N PHE A 142 9.65 27.58 17.26
CA PHE A 142 10.07 26.96 18.52
C PHE A 142 11.35 26.12 18.39
N GLY A 143 11.87 25.93 17.19
CA GLY A 143 13.02 25.07 16.93
C GLY A 143 12.70 23.60 17.20
N ASP A 144 11.48 23.17 16.89
CA ASP A 144 11.00 21.79 17.03
C ASP A 144 10.99 21.11 15.65
N PRO A 145 12.01 20.31 15.32
CA PRO A 145 12.12 19.66 14.02
C PRO A 145 11.08 18.56 13.83
N ASP A 146 10.62 17.92 14.90
CA ASP A 146 9.60 16.86 14.80
C ASP A 146 8.29 17.42 14.25
N ILE A 147 7.84 18.58 14.74
CA ILE A 147 6.65 19.28 14.22
C ILE A 147 6.89 19.74 12.79
N GLU A 148 8.02 20.41 12.54
CA GLU A 148 8.33 20.97 11.23
C GLU A 148 8.29 19.90 10.15
N PHE A 149 9.11 18.87 10.28
CA PHE A 149 9.29 17.88 9.23
C PHE A 149 8.14 16.88 9.14
N TYR A 150 7.43 16.60 10.24
CA TYR A 150 6.21 15.82 10.14
C TYR A 150 5.11 16.56 9.38
N ALA A 151 4.89 17.84 9.71
CA ALA A 151 3.93 18.65 8.98
C ALA A 151 4.34 18.85 7.50
N LEU A 152 5.65 18.97 7.22
CA LEU A 152 6.19 19.08 5.87
C LEU A 152 5.92 17.80 5.05
N SER A 153 6.20 16.63 5.61
CA SER A 153 5.92 15.34 4.98
C SER A 153 4.43 15.17 4.67
N TYR A 154 3.56 15.51 5.64
CA TYR A 154 2.13 15.38 5.44
C TYR A 154 1.60 16.41 4.43
N LEU A 155 2.12 17.64 4.43
CA LEU A 155 1.82 18.65 3.42
C LEU A 155 2.20 18.13 2.02
N GLY A 156 3.36 17.50 1.89
CA GLY A 156 3.80 16.87 0.64
C GLY A 156 2.75 15.89 0.09
N GLY A 157 2.24 15.00 0.95
CA GLY A 157 1.16 14.09 0.57
C GLY A 157 -0.14 14.80 0.15
N VAL A 158 -0.54 15.85 0.88
CA VAL A 158 -1.72 16.67 0.53
C VAL A 158 -1.54 17.34 -0.83
N LEU A 159 -0.37 17.88 -1.13
CA LEU A 159 -0.08 18.50 -2.43
C LEU A 159 -0.13 17.48 -3.57
N VAL A 160 0.40 16.28 -3.37
CA VAL A 160 0.31 15.20 -4.35
C VAL A 160 -1.15 14.83 -4.62
N MET A 161 -1.98 14.71 -3.58
CA MET A 161 -3.42 14.45 -3.74
C MET A 161 -4.17 15.57 -4.46
N THR A 162 -3.67 16.80 -4.38
CA THR A 162 -4.26 17.99 -5.04
C THR A 162 -3.53 18.38 -6.33
N ASP A 163 -2.91 17.41 -6.98
CA ASP A 163 -2.29 17.52 -8.31
C ASP A 163 -1.02 18.40 -8.40
N ARG A 164 -0.50 18.84 -7.25
CA ARG A 164 0.79 19.55 -7.13
C ARG A 164 1.91 18.55 -6.85
N VAL A 165 2.04 17.53 -7.74
CA VAL A 165 2.85 16.33 -7.52
C VAL A 165 4.32 16.67 -7.27
N GLU A 166 4.96 17.45 -8.17
CA GLU A 166 6.38 17.80 -8.05
C GLU A 166 6.68 18.56 -6.75
N GLU A 167 5.84 19.52 -6.40
CA GLU A 167 5.99 20.30 -5.17
C GLU A 167 5.86 19.40 -3.94
N GLY A 168 4.84 18.53 -3.95
CA GLY A 168 4.61 17.61 -2.84
C GLY A 168 5.76 16.61 -2.65
N LEU A 169 6.30 16.05 -3.74
CA LEU A 169 7.42 15.13 -3.69
C LEU A 169 8.70 15.80 -3.13
N VAL A 170 8.97 17.04 -3.48
CA VAL A 170 10.12 17.80 -2.94
C VAL A 170 10.00 17.96 -1.43
N LEU A 171 8.81 18.26 -0.90
CA LEU A 171 8.60 18.40 0.54
C LEU A 171 8.77 17.06 1.28
N THR A 172 8.32 15.96 0.69
CA THR A 172 8.53 14.63 1.30
C THR A 172 10.00 14.23 1.29
N ASP A 173 10.75 14.56 0.22
CA ASP A 173 12.19 14.33 0.16
C ASP A 173 12.95 15.14 1.22
N GLU A 174 12.59 16.42 1.43
CA GLU A 174 13.19 17.27 2.46
C GLU A 174 12.98 16.69 3.87
N ALA A 175 11.75 16.26 4.18
CA ALA A 175 11.45 15.64 5.47
C ALA A 175 12.23 14.33 5.69
N LEU A 176 12.38 13.50 4.64
CA LEU A 176 13.20 12.29 4.72
C LEU A 176 14.69 12.60 4.90
N ALA A 177 15.21 13.64 4.25
CA ALA A 177 16.59 14.06 4.41
C ALA A 177 16.88 14.43 5.87
N ALA A 178 16.00 15.21 6.51
CA ALA A 178 16.10 15.56 7.92
C ALA A 178 16.04 14.33 8.84
N ALA A 179 15.13 13.38 8.56
CA ALA A 179 15.05 12.12 9.29
C ALA A 179 16.35 11.31 9.18
N CYS A 180 16.91 11.20 7.97
CA CYS A 180 18.17 10.49 7.73
C CYS A 180 19.39 11.20 8.34
N ALA A 181 19.38 12.54 8.39
CA ALA A 181 20.40 13.35 9.04
C ALA A 181 20.39 13.23 10.57
N GLY A 182 19.32 12.66 11.15
CA GLY A 182 19.17 12.51 12.60
C GLY A 182 18.73 13.79 13.32
N GLU A 183 18.08 14.70 12.62
CA GLU A 183 17.56 15.95 13.18
C GLU A 183 16.35 15.73 14.09
N LEU A 184 15.65 14.59 13.94
CA LEU A 184 14.43 14.28 14.67
C LEU A 184 14.72 13.58 15.99
N ALA A 185 14.02 13.99 17.04
CA ALA A 185 14.14 13.41 18.37
C ALA A 185 13.27 12.17 18.56
N GLU A 186 12.04 12.18 18.04
CA GLU A 186 11.03 11.15 18.26
C GLU A 186 11.08 10.06 17.19
N VAL A 187 11.19 8.79 17.61
CA VAL A 187 11.15 7.62 16.70
C VAL A 187 9.83 7.53 15.97
N ALA A 188 8.71 7.86 16.63
CA ALA A 188 7.37 7.84 16.04
C ALA A 188 7.24 8.84 14.89
N THR A 189 7.89 10.00 14.98
CA THR A 189 7.92 11.01 13.90
C THR A 189 8.68 10.49 12.69
N VAL A 190 9.85 9.89 12.91
CA VAL A 190 10.65 9.25 11.86
C VAL A 190 9.83 8.19 11.13
N ASP A 191 9.17 7.28 11.86
CA ASP A 191 8.29 6.25 11.29
C ASP A 191 7.18 6.86 10.44
N SER A 192 6.55 7.93 10.94
CA SER A 192 5.44 8.59 10.24
C SER A 192 5.88 9.26 8.94
N ILE A 193 7.07 9.88 8.92
CA ILE A 193 7.66 10.48 7.72
C ILE A 193 7.93 9.41 6.66
N PHE A 194 8.53 8.28 7.04
CA PHE A 194 8.73 7.16 6.12
C PHE A 194 7.42 6.60 5.58
N CYS A 195 6.40 6.43 6.45
CA CYS A 195 5.08 5.99 6.01
C CYS A 195 4.45 6.95 5.01
N GLY A 196 4.49 8.24 5.30
CA GLY A 196 3.97 9.30 4.41
C GLY A 196 4.68 9.31 3.05
N PHE A 197 5.99 9.15 3.05
CA PHE A 197 6.79 9.08 1.84
C PHE A 197 6.43 7.85 0.97
N PHE A 198 6.40 6.64 1.55
CA PHE A 198 6.04 5.44 0.77
C PHE A 198 4.61 5.50 0.26
N TRP A 199 3.68 5.99 1.08
CA TRP A 199 2.33 6.24 0.63
C TRP A 199 2.27 7.19 -0.56
N THR A 200 3.01 8.30 -0.51
CA THR A 200 3.08 9.29 -1.59
C THR A 200 3.68 8.69 -2.88
N CYS A 201 4.79 7.93 -2.76
CA CYS A 201 5.38 7.23 -3.91
C CYS A 201 4.44 6.18 -4.52
N GLU A 202 3.70 5.45 -3.68
CA GLU A 202 2.71 4.46 -4.13
C GLU A 202 1.57 5.13 -4.90
N LEU A 203 1.06 6.28 -4.41
CA LEU A 203 0.00 7.03 -5.10
C LEU A 203 0.35 7.42 -6.53
N VAL A 204 1.61 7.82 -6.76
CA VAL A 204 2.07 8.26 -8.09
C VAL A 204 2.85 7.20 -8.86
N ASN A 205 3.00 6.00 -8.29
CA ASN A 205 3.81 4.90 -8.81
C ASN A 205 5.28 5.31 -9.11
N ASP A 206 5.90 6.12 -8.23
CA ASP A 206 7.31 6.55 -8.35
C ASP A 206 8.24 5.50 -7.72
N VAL A 207 8.38 4.37 -8.41
CA VAL A 207 9.27 3.27 -8.02
C VAL A 207 10.73 3.72 -7.92
N PRO A 208 11.29 4.48 -8.90
CA PRO A 208 12.67 4.90 -8.83
C PRO A 208 13.00 5.73 -7.59
N ARG A 209 12.14 6.64 -7.19
CA ARG A 209 12.30 7.48 -5.99
C ARG A 209 12.28 6.64 -4.72
N ALA A 210 11.30 5.74 -4.60
CA ALA A 210 11.21 4.84 -3.45
C ALA A 210 12.48 3.99 -3.30
N ASP A 211 13.01 3.42 -4.38
CA ASP A 211 14.25 2.63 -4.37
C ASP A 211 15.50 3.46 -4.01
N GLN A 212 15.57 4.73 -4.44
CA GLN A 212 16.67 5.63 -4.08
C GLN A 212 16.68 5.89 -2.59
N TRP A 213 15.54 6.25 -2.01
CA TRP A 213 15.43 6.52 -0.57
C TRP A 213 15.58 5.28 0.29
N MET A 214 15.09 4.11 -0.17
CA MET A 214 15.35 2.85 0.53
C MET A 214 16.84 2.54 0.67
N ARG A 215 17.63 2.82 -0.36
CA ARG A 215 19.09 2.66 -0.29
C ARG A 215 19.72 3.68 0.65
N ALA A 216 19.32 4.95 0.57
CA ALA A 216 19.86 6.02 1.41
C ALA A 216 19.53 5.81 2.89
N ALA A 217 18.33 5.30 3.19
CA ALA A 217 17.83 5.10 4.55
C ALA A 217 18.23 3.74 5.17
N ALA A 218 18.87 2.84 4.42
CA ALA A 218 19.13 1.46 4.86
C ALA A 218 19.83 1.38 6.23
N GLU A 219 20.84 2.23 6.49
CA GLU A 219 21.55 2.26 7.77
C GLU A 219 20.67 2.74 8.93
N LEU A 220 19.86 3.77 8.70
CA LEU A 220 18.93 4.31 9.70
C LEU A 220 17.90 3.25 10.10
N MET A 221 17.33 2.58 9.11
CA MET A 221 16.34 1.51 9.31
C MET A 221 16.90 0.33 10.11
N GLN A 222 18.16 -0.03 9.88
CA GLN A 222 18.84 -1.09 10.65
C GLN A 222 19.12 -0.66 12.10
N ARG A 223 19.61 0.56 12.30
CA ARG A 223 19.98 1.06 13.64
C ARG A 223 18.79 1.28 14.56
N ARG A 224 17.67 1.77 14.03
CA ARG A 224 16.50 2.16 14.82
C ARG A 224 15.37 1.13 14.83
N ASN A 225 15.50 0.01 14.12
CA ASN A 225 14.42 -0.97 13.90
C ASN A 225 13.10 -0.32 13.42
N VAL A 226 13.27 0.76 12.63
CA VAL A 226 12.21 1.64 12.15
C VAL A 226 11.63 1.02 10.88
N VAL A 227 10.68 0.12 10.99
CA VAL A 227 9.79 -0.20 9.87
C VAL A 227 8.41 -0.52 10.41
N ALA A 228 7.60 0.50 10.52
CA ALA A 228 6.20 0.35 10.90
C ALA A 228 5.45 -0.56 9.92
N ALA A 229 4.37 -1.18 10.40
CA ALA A 229 3.54 -2.07 9.60
C ALA A 229 3.03 -1.38 8.31
N PHE A 230 2.62 -0.10 8.41
CA PHE A 230 2.19 0.70 7.27
C PHE A 230 3.29 0.93 6.24
N CYS A 231 4.52 1.25 6.67
CA CYS A 231 5.65 1.43 5.75
C CYS A 231 5.89 0.17 4.91
N ARG A 232 5.84 -1.01 5.55
CA ARG A 232 5.95 -2.30 4.86
C ARG A 232 4.80 -2.56 3.89
N ALA A 233 3.56 -2.17 4.26
CA ALA A 233 2.41 -2.30 3.38
C ALA A 233 2.58 -1.45 2.11
N HIS A 234 2.89 -0.16 2.26
CA HIS A 234 3.11 0.76 1.14
C HIS A 234 4.30 0.33 0.28
N TYR A 235 5.43 -0.01 0.89
CA TYR A 235 6.59 -0.48 0.15
C TYR A 235 6.31 -1.80 -0.58
N GLY A 236 5.53 -2.70 0.02
CA GLY A 236 5.04 -3.91 -0.63
C GLY A 236 4.17 -3.62 -1.86
N GLY A 237 3.34 -2.57 -1.82
CA GLY A 237 2.58 -2.07 -2.97
C GLY A 237 3.50 -1.56 -4.10
N ILE A 238 4.51 -0.76 -3.75
CA ILE A 238 5.53 -0.26 -4.70
C ILE A 238 6.30 -1.43 -5.34
N LEU A 239 6.74 -2.41 -4.55
CA LEU A 239 7.42 -3.60 -5.05
C LEU A 239 6.52 -4.44 -5.97
N THR A 240 5.21 -4.48 -5.69
CA THR A 240 4.23 -5.14 -6.58
C THR A 240 4.17 -4.43 -7.93
N ALA A 241 4.09 -3.11 -7.95
CA ALA A 241 4.13 -2.30 -9.17
C ALA A 241 5.45 -2.48 -9.94
N ALA A 242 6.58 -2.53 -9.23
CA ALA A 242 7.93 -2.76 -9.78
C ALA A 242 8.15 -4.19 -10.32
N GLY A 243 7.19 -5.11 -10.17
CA GLY A 243 7.34 -6.51 -10.59
C GLY A 243 8.24 -7.35 -9.68
N ARG A 244 8.65 -6.83 -8.53
CA ARG A 244 9.48 -7.53 -7.52
C ARG A 244 8.59 -8.34 -6.58
N TRP A 245 7.81 -9.24 -7.12
CA TRP A 245 6.68 -9.88 -6.43
C TRP A 245 7.08 -10.79 -5.27
N ASP A 246 8.22 -11.46 -5.34
CA ASP A 246 8.72 -12.29 -4.23
C ASP A 246 9.10 -11.42 -3.01
N GLU A 247 9.69 -10.25 -3.24
CA GLU A 247 10.02 -9.28 -2.20
C GLU A 247 8.75 -8.59 -1.65
N ALA A 248 7.82 -8.22 -2.54
CA ALA A 248 6.53 -7.67 -2.16
C ALA A 248 5.77 -8.59 -1.20
N GLU A 249 5.70 -9.88 -1.53
CA GLU A 249 5.04 -10.89 -0.70
C GLU A 249 5.64 -10.96 0.71
N VAL A 250 6.97 -10.92 0.82
CA VAL A 250 7.66 -10.90 2.13
C VAL A 250 7.26 -9.66 2.94
N GLN A 251 7.32 -8.46 2.33
CA GLN A 251 6.98 -7.21 3.04
C GLN A 251 5.51 -7.19 3.48
N LEU A 252 4.60 -7.62 2.61
CA LEU A 252 3.16 -7.62 2.90
C LEU A 252 2.78 -8.62 3.98
N LEU A 253 3.35 -9.82 3.96
CA LEU A 253 3.13 -10.83 5.01
C LEU A 253 3.70 -10.39 6.36
N GLU A 254 4.89 -9.77 6.39
CA GLU A 254 5.43 -9.21 7.62
C GLU A 254 4.59 -8.04 8.14
N SER A 255 4.10 -7.17 7.25
CA SER A 255 3.17 -6.10 7.59
C SER A 255 1.91 -6.66 8.26
N THR A 256 1.29 -7.67 7.67
CA THR A 256 0.10 -8.33 8.22
C THR A 256 0.36 -8.86 9.63
N ARG A 257 1.49 -9.58 9.84
CA ARG A 257 1.88 -10.09 11.17
C ARG A 257 2.07 -8.98 12.21
N HIS A 258 2.59 -7.83 11.78
CA HIS A 258 2.76 -6.68 12.68
C HIS A 258 1.41 -6.06 13.05
N PHE A 259 0.48 -5.94 12.09
CA PHE A 259 -0.87 -5.48 12.37
C PHE A 259 -1.61 -6.43 13.32
N ASP A 260 -1.54 -7.75 13.10
CA ASP A 260 -2.20 -8.75 13.95
C ASP A 260 -1.75 -8.68 15.43
N ARG A 261 -0.51 -8.22 15.69
CA ARG A 261 0.02 -8.11 17.06
C ARG A 261 -0.38 -6.83 17.79
N GLY A 262 -0.60 -5.73 17.09
CA GLY A 262 -0.78 -4.45 17.76
C GLY A 262 -1.95 -3.59 17.24
N MET A 263 -2.40 -3.80 16.00
CA MET A 263 -3.42 -2.98 15.35
C MET A 263 -4.28 -3.82 14.39
N PRO A 264 -4.95 -4.89 14.85
CA PRO A 264 -5.64 -5.84 13.97
C PRO A 264 -6.71 -5.19 13.08
N GLU A 265 -7.35 -4.11 13.53
CA GLU A 265 -8.34 -3.35 12.78
C GLU A 265 -7.73 -2.64 11.55
N ARG A 266 -6.41 -2.44 11.56
CA ARG A 266 -5.68 -1.74 10.48
C ARG A 266 -5.05 -2.69 9.46
N ARG A 267 -5.18 -4.00 9.63
CA ARG A 267 -4.57 -5.00 8.74
C ARG A 267 -5.07 -4.94 7.30
N ALA A 268 -6.24 -4.33 7.05
CA ALA A 268 -6.79 -4.13 5.71
C ALA A 268 -5.75 -3.51 4.76
N ALA A 269 -4.92 -2.58 5.24
CA ALA A 269 -3.87 -1.93 4.45
C ALA A 269 -2.90 -2.93 3.77
N SER A 270 -2.51 -4.01 4.47
CA SER A 270 -1.63 -5.04 3.91
C SER A 270 -2.40 -6.11 3.14
N LEU A 271 -3.61 -6.49 3.59
CA LEU A 271 -4.43 -7.51 2.94
C LEU A 271 -4.86 -7.09 1.53
N ILE A 272 -5.28 -5.84 1.35
CA ILE A 272 -5.67 -5.29 0.05
C ILE A 272 -4.50 -5.33 -0.95
N ARG A 273 -3.31 -4.93 -0.52
CA ARG A 273 -2.10 -4.96 -1.37
C ARG A 273 -1.64 -6.37 -1.69
N LEU A 274 -1.75 -7.28 -0.72
CA LEU A 274 -1.48 -8.70 -0.96
C LEU A 274 -2.49 -9.30 -1.94
N ALA A 275 -3.76 -8.90 -1.85
CA ALA A 275 -4.80 -9.31 -2.79
C ALA A 275 -4.52 -8.79 -4.22
N ASP A 276 -4.07 -7.54 -4.38
CA ASP A 276 -3.64 -7.00 -5.69
C ASP A 276 -2.49 -7.83 -6.28
N LEU A 277 -1.49 -8.16 -5.47
CA LEU A 277 -0.41 -9.05 -5.88
C LEU A 277 -0.95 -10.43 -6.35
N ARG A 278 -1.94 -10.99 -5.63
CA ARG A 278 -2.56 -12.27 -6.01
C ARG A 278 -3.34 -12.18 -7.33
N VAL A 279 -4.07 -11.08 -7.57
CA VAL A 279 -4.73 -10.83 -8.87
C VAL A 279 -3.71 -10.81 -10.00
N ARG A 280 -2.62 -10.08 -9.85
CA ARG A 280 -1.54 -9.98 -10.85
C ARG A 280 -0.88 -11.34 -11.12
N GLN A 281 -0.73 -12.18 -10.10
CA GLN A 281 -0.24 -13.55 -10.22
C GLN A 281 -1.25 -14.54 -10.84
N GLY A 282 -2.53 -14.15 -10.97
CA GLY A 282 -3.63 -15.03 -11.39
C GLY A 282 -4.14 -15.96 -10.28
N ARG A 283 -3.82 -15.69 -9.01
CA ARG A 283 -4.25 -16.45 -7.81
C ARG A 283 -5.57 -15.88 -7.27
N LEU A 284 -6.63 -15.95 -8.10
CA LEU A 284 -7.87 -15.19 -7.87
C LEU A 284 -8.63 -15.63 -6.61
N GLU A 285 -8.62 -16.92 -6.28
CA GLU A 285 -9.29 -17.42 -5.07
C GLU A 285 -8.62 -16.94 -3.78
N GLU A 286 -7.29 -16.84 -3.79
CA GLU A 286 -6.55 -16.31 -2.66
C GLU A 286 -6.81 -14.80 -2.50
N SER A 287 -6.87 -14.08 -3.62
CA SER A 287 -7.24 -12.66 -3.60
C SER A 287 -8.62 -12.43 -3.01
N ALA A 288 -9.62 -13.22 -3.42
CA ALA A 288 -10.98 -13.11 -2.89
C ALA A 288 -11.04 -13.37 -1.38
N MET A 289 -10.30 -14.37 -0.89
CA MET A 289 -10.24 -14.65 0.55
C MET A 289 -9.58 -13.52 1.35
N LEU A 290 -8.58 -12.85 0.78
CA LEU A 290 -7.92 -11.71 1.43
C LEU A 290 -8.82 -10.46 1.48
N LEU A 291 -9.76 -10.33 0.55
CA LEU A 291 -10.71 -9.22 0.45
C LEU A 291 -12.04 -9.50 1.16
N ASP A 292 -12.23 -10.68 1.72
CA ASP A 292 -13.46 -11.03 2.44
C ASP A 292 -13.73 -10.07 3.59
N GLY A 293 -14.92 -9.46 3.60
CA GLY A 293 -15.29 -8.42 4.56
C GLY A 293 -14.66 -7.04 4.32
N LEU A 294 -14.02 -6.80 3.18
CA LEU A 294 -13.44 -5.51 2.80
C LEU A 294 -14.15 -4.85 1.60
N ASP A 295 -15.36 -5.30 1.27
CA ASP A 295 -16.10 -4.85 0.09
C ASP A 295 -16.38 -3.34 0.10
N ASP A 296 -16.60 -2.77 1.28
CA ASP A 296 -16.87 -1.33 1.46
C ASP A 296 -15.60 -0.51 1.78
N HIS A 297 -14.42 -1.14 1.80
CA HIS A 297 -13.19 -0.43 2.11
C HIS A 297 -12.72 0.40 0.90
N PRO A 298 -12.54 1.73 1.04
CA PRO A 298 -12.24 2.60 -0.11
C PRO A 298 -10.96 2.20 -0.85
N ASP A 299 -9.94 1.72 -0.16
CA ASP A 299 -8.68 1.30 -0.77
C ASP A 299 -8.82 -0.04 -1.52
N ALA A 300 -9.86 -0.83 -1.26
CA ALA A 300 -10.09 -2.13 -1.92
C ALA A 300 -10.72 -2.00 -3.32
N VAL A 301 -11.34 -0.87 -3.64
CA VAL A 301 -12.12 -0.66 -4.87
C VAL A 301 -11.37 -1.11 -6.13
N ARG A 302 -10.13 -0.65 -6.31
CA ARG A 302 -9.34 -1.01 -7.48
C ARG A 302 -9.03 -2.50 -7.55
N THR A 303 -8.67 -3.09 -6.42
CA THR A 303 -8.30 -4.51 -6.33
C THR A 303 -9.52 -5.41 -6.51
N LEU A 304 -10.68 -5.04 -5.93
CA LEU A 304 -11.95 -5.74 -6.15
C LEU A 304 -12.39 -5.69 -7.61
N ALA A 305 -12.36 -4.51 -8.23
CA ALA A 305 -12.70 -4.37 -9.63
C ALA A 305 -11.77 -5.18 -10.55
N ALA A 306 -10.46 -5.18 -10.28
CA ALA A 306 -9.48 -5.99 -10.99
C ALA A 306 -9.72 -7.50 -10.80
N LEU A 307 -10.11 -7.93 -9.61
CA LEU A 307 -10.50 -9.31 -9.31
C LEU A 307 -11.76 -9.72 -10.09
N TYR A 308 -12.82 -8.89 -10.07
CA TYR A 308 -14.05 -9.15 -10.84
C TYR A 308 -13.78 -9.24 -12.33
N LEU A 309 -13.01 -8.30 -12.89
CA LEU A 309 -12.62 -8.34 -14.30
C LEU A 309 -11.81 -9.61 -14.61
N ALA A 310 -10.88 -10.00 -13.73
CA ALA A 310 -10.08 -11.21 -13.92
C ALA A 310 -10.92 -12.50 -13.84
N ARG A 311 -12.05 -12.49 -13.16
CA ARG A 311 -13.02 -13.62 -13.12
C ARG A 311 -14.00 -13.62 -14.28
N GLY A 312 -14.00 -12.60 -15.13
CA GLY A 312 -14.99 -12.43 -16.20
C GLY A 312 -16.32 -11.82 -15.71
N GLU A 313 -16.33 -11.25 -14.51
CA GLU A 313 -17.48 -10.62 -13.88
C GLU A 313 -17.49 -9.10 -14.19
N ALA A 314 -17.39 -8.75 -15.48
CA ALA A 314 -17.20 -7.36 -15.94
C ALA A 314 -18.33 -6.42 -15.47
N ALA A 315 -19.57 -6.90 -15.35
CA ALA A 315 -20.68 -6.08 -14.88
C ALA A 315 -20.53 -5.63 -13.41
N LEU A 316 -19.98 -6.49 -12.53
CA LEU A 316 -19.69 -6.12 -11.14
C LEU A 316 -18.55 -5.12 -11.05
N ALA A 317 -17.49 -5.31 -11.85
CA ALA A 317 -16.39 -4.36 -11.93
C ALA A 317 -16.85 -3.00 -12.43
N GLN A 318 -17.73 -2.96 -13.44
CA GLN A 318 -18.30 -1.74 -14.00
C GLN A 318 -19.10 -0.97 -12.95
N ASP A 319 -20.07 -1.62 -12.31
CA ASP A 319 -20.94 -1.00 -11.30
C ASP A 319 -20.11 -0.40 -10.13
N LEU A 320 -19.12 -1.14 -9.65
CA LEU A 320 -18.23 -0.67 -8.59
C LEU A 320 -17.43 0.56 -9.02
N LEU A 321 -16.79 0.52 -10.19
CA LEU A 321 -15.95 1.61 -10.67
C LEU A 321 -16.78 2.86 -11.05
N GLU A 322 -17.94 2.69 -11.67
CA GLU A 322 -18.84 3.81 -12.00
C GLU A 322 -19.27 4.57 -10.73
N ARG A 323 -19.68 3.87 -9.67
CA ARG A 323 -20.02 4.50 -8.39
C ARG A 323 -18.86 5.29 -7.79
N CYS A 324 -17.65 4.75 -7.86
CA CYS A 324 -16.47 5.39 -7.27
C CYS A 324 -15.83 6.48 -8.15
N THR A 325 -16.17 6.52 -9.44
CA THR A 325 -15.66 7.52 -10.39
C THR A 325 -16.71 8.52 -10.86
N ALA A 326 -17.94 8.44 -10.33
CA ALA A 326 -19.00 9.42 -10.58
C ALA A 326 -18.58 10.79 -10.04
N GLY A 327 -17.92 11.58 -10.87
CA GLY A 327 -17.61 12.99 -10.59
C GLY A 327 -18.81 13.87 -10.92
N SER A 328 -18.72 15.18 -10.56
CA SER A 328 -19.74 16.15 -10.97
C SER A 328 -19.93 16.14 -12.50
N ASP A 329 -21.18 16.17 -12.94
CA ASP A 329 -21.58 16.08 -14.36
C ASP A 329 -20.97 17.16 -15.27
N ASP A 330 -20.32 18.18 -14.69
CA ASP A 330 -19.77 19.35 -15.39
C ASP A 330 -18.39 19.13 -16.02
N GLY A 331 -17.81 17.94 -15.91
CA GLY A 331 -16.56 17.56 -16.62
C GLY A 331 -15.29 18.30 -16.16
N VAL A 332 -15.39 19.11 -15.11
CA VAL A 332 -14.24 19.76 -14.48
C VAL A 332 -13.72 18.83 -13.39
N PRO A 333 -12.43 18.38 -13.43
CA PRO A 333 -11.85 17.61 -12.33
C PRO A 333 -11.97 18.41 -11.04
N THR A 334 -12.60 17.86 -10.01
CA THR A 334 -12.48 18.44 -8.68
C THR A 334 -11.06 18.25 -8.19
N VAL A 335 -10.54 19.25 -7.46
CA VAL A 335 -9.18 19.21 -6.91
C VAL A 335 -8.99 17.93 -6.10
N GLY A 336 -8.00 17.11 -6.46
CA GLY A 336 -7.70 15.82 -5.81
C GLY A 336 -8.33 14.58 -6.46
N GLU A 337 -9.17 14.71 -7.50
CA GLU A 337 -9.74 13.55 -8.21
C GLU A 337 -8.70 12.77 -9.02
N SER A 338 -7.67 13.41 -9.51
CA SER A 338 -6.81 12.86 -10.55
C SER A 338 -5.86 11.76 -10.06
N THR A 339 -5.21 11.96 -8.91
CA THR A 339 -4.25 10.98 -8.38
C THR A 339 -4.96 9.71 -7.88
N MET A 340 -6.14 9.87 -7.29
CA MET A 340 -6.94 8.76 -6.76
C MET A 340 -7.81 8.09 -7.83
N VAL A 341 -8.41 8.87 -8.72
CA VAL A 341 -9.41 8.41 -9.69
C VAL A 341 -8.77 7.93 -11.00
N GLY A 342 -7.64 8.50 -11.40
CA GLY A 342 -6.96 8.13 -12.64
C GLY A 342 -6.73 6.62 -12.82
N PRO A 343 -6.18 5.91 -11.83
CA PRO A 343 -6.01 4.45 -11.90
C PRO A 343 -7.33 3.67 -12.01
N LEU A 344 -8.41 4.17 -11.41
CA LEU A 344 -9.76 3.57 -11.53
C LEU A 344 -10.34 3.77 -12.92
N LEU A 345 -10.15 4.96 -13.52
CA LEU A 345 -10.57 5.25 -14.90
C LEU A 345 -9.82 4.37 -15.90
N ALA A 346 -8.51 4.16 -15.70
CA ALA A 346 -7.74 3.26 -16.55
C ALA A 346 -8.33 1.84 -16.54
N LEU A 347 -8.64 1.31 -15.36
CA LEU A 347 -9.28 0.00 -15.23
C LEU A 347 -10.70 -0.03 -15.80
N LEU A 348 -11.46 1.07 -15.67
CA LEU A 348 -12.81 1.18 -16.23
C LEU A 348 -12.79 1.14 -17.76
N VAL A 349 -11.73 1.64 -18.42
CA VAL A 349 -11.55 1.46 -19.87
C VAL A 349 -11.41 -0.02 -20.22
N ASP A 350 -10.60 -0.78 -19.48
CA ASP A 350 -10.46 -2.23 -19.69
C ASP A 350 -11.80 -2.97 -19.51
N VAL A 351 -12.58 -2.58 -18.48
CA VAL A 351 -13.90 -3.17 -18.20
C VAL A 351 -14.88 -2.91 -19.35
N TYR A 352 -14.96 -1.67 -19.86
CA TYR A 352 -15.83 -1.37 -21.00
C TYR A 352 -15.41 -2.07 -22.28
N LEU A 353 -14.10 -2.21 -22.53
CA LEU A 353 -13.59 -2.93 -23.68
C LEU A 353 -13.90 -4.43 -23.60
N GLU A 354 -13.81 -5.04 -22.41
CA GLU A 354 -14.20 -6.43 -22.19
C GLU A 354 -15.71 -6.64 -22.39
N ALA A 355 -16.54 -5.62 -22.08
CA ALA A 355 -17.98 -5.61 -22.32
C ALA A 355 -18.39 -5.19 -23.75
N ASP A 356 -17.43 -5.03 -24.69
CA ASP A 356 -17.63 -4.55 -26.06
C ASP A 356 -18.31 -3.17 -26.16
N ASN A 357 -18.20 -2.35 -25.09
CA ASN A 357 -18.75 -0.99 -25.03
C ASN A 357 -17.67 0.06 -25.36
N VAL A 358 -17.27 0.08 -26.63
CA VAL A 358 -16.17 0.93 -27.10
C VAL A 358 -16.45 2.42 -26.97
N ASP A 359 -17.72 2.85 -27.09
CA ASP A 359 -18.12 4.26 -26.94
C ASP A 359 -17.96 4.75 -25.49
N ALA A 360 -18.30 3.91 -24.52
CA ALA A 360 -18.07 4.23 -23.11
C ALA A 360 -16.56 4.25 -22.79
N ALA A 361 -15.81 3.26 -23.28
CA ALA A 361 -14.35 3.21 -23.12
C ALA A 361 -13.68 4.48 -23.67
N GLU A 362 -14.11 4.98 -24.84
CA GLU A 362 -13.57 6.20 -25.42
C GLU A 362 -13.86 7.45 -24.56
N ARG A 363 -15.08 7.60 -24.03
CA ARG A 363 -15.40 8.73 -23.14
C ARG A 363 -14.51 8.73 -21.90
N ILE A 364 -14.30 7.55 -21.30
CA ILE A 364 -13.44 7.42 -20.12
C ILE A 364 -11.96 7.65 -20.47
N ALA A 365 -11.47 7.13 -21.59
CA ALA A 365 -10.11 7.41 -22.06
C ALA A 365 -9.87 8.90 -22.31
N GLN A 366 -10.85 9.62 -22.86
CA GLN A 366 -10.79 11.08 -23.03
C GLN A 366 -10.77 11.82 -21.67
N ARG A 367 -11.56 11.37 -20.68
CA ARG A 367 -11.52 11.92 -19.32
C ARG A 367 -10.14 11.70 -18.69
N LEU A 368 -9.60 10.48 -18.77
CA LEU A 368 -8.28 10.14 -18.28
C LEU A 368 -7.18 10.98 -18.95
N ALA A 369 -7.28 11.23 -20.26
CA ALA A 369 -6.33 12.07 -20.98
C ALA A 369 -6.30 13.51 -20.47
N ARG A 370 -7.49 14.12 -20.23
CA ARG A 370 -7.57 15.47 -19.63
C ARG A 370 -6.91 15.53 -18.25
N ILE A 371 -7.13 14.53 -17.42
CA ILE A 371 -6.50 14.41 -16.10
C ILE A 371 -4.97 14.31 -16.25
N ALA A 372 -4.50 13.45 -17.14
CA ALA A 372 -3.07 13.25 -17.37
C ALA A 372 -2.33 14.49 -17.90
N GLU A 373 -3.01 15.33 -18.70
CA GLU A 373 -2.49 16.62 -19.17
C GLU A 373 -2.33 17.63 -18.03
N ALA A 374 -3.29 17.67 -17.11
CA ALA A 374 -3.25 18.56 -15.95
C ALA A 374 -2.13 18.19 -14.96
N GLN A 375 -1.92 16.89 -14.71
CA GLN A 375 -1.01 16.41 -13.66
C GLN A 375 0.45 16.23 -14.06
N ARG A 376 0.76 16.02 -15.30
CA ARG A 376 2.11 15.74 -15.82
C ARG A 376 2.83 14.51 -15.24
N GLY A 377 2.19 13.70 -14.39
CA GLY A 377 2.77 12.47 -13.83
C GLY A 377 3.04 11.41 -14.91
N PRO A 378 4.20 10.71 -14.88
CA PRO A 378 4.56 9.74 -15.93
C PRO A 378 3.58 8.56 -16.00
N TYR A 379 3.09 8.08 -14.86
CA TYR A 379 2.11 6.99 -14.80
C TYR A 379 0.80 7.34 -15.49
N LEU A 380 0.19 8.48 -15.16
CA LEU A 380 -1.11 8.87 -15.74
C LEU A 380 -1.01 9.16 -17.24
N LYS A 381 0.10 9.74 -17.69
CA LYS A 381 0.36 9.92 -19.12
C LYS A 381 0.45 8.59 -19.86
N ALA A 382 1.15 7.62 -19.27
CA ALA A 382 1.27 6.28 -19.85
C ALA A 382 -0.08 5.57 -19.86
N ALA A 383 -0.84 5.62 -18.78
CA ALA A 383 -2.17 5.00 -18.67
C ALA A 383 -3.17 5.62 -19.67
N ALA A 384 -3.18 6.94 -19.83
CA ALA A 384 -4.02 7.62 -20.81
C ALA A 384 -3.64 7.27 -22.26
N ALA A 385 -2.34 7.17 -22.55
CA ALA A 385 -1.86 6.77 -23.85
C ALA A 385 -2.21 5.31 -24.16
N LEU A 386 -2.09 4.41 -23.18
CA LEU A 386 -2.51 3.01 -23.31
C LEU A 386 -4.01 2.92 -23.57
N ALA A 387 -4.84 3.56 -22.73
CA ALA A 387 -6.29 3.57 -22.88
C ALA A 387 -6.74 4.07 -24.26
N LYS A 388 -6.14 5.16 -24.74
CA LYS A 388 -6.41 5.67 -26.09
C LYS A 388 -5.99 4.66 -27.17
N GLY A 389 -4.82 4.04 -27.02
CA GLY A 389 -4.33 3.00 -27.92
C GLY A 389 -5.28 1.79 -27.98
N GLN A 390 -5.75 1.31 -26.86
CA GLN A 390 -6.73 0.21 -26.75
C GLN A 390 -8.06 0.55 -27.45
N VAL A 391 -8.59 1.76 -27.25
CA VAL A 391 -9.80 2.23 -27.94
C VAL A 391 -9.59 2.29 -29.45
N CYS A 392 -8.44 2.79 -29.92
CA CYS A 392 -8.10 2.78 -31.34
C CYS A 392 -8.03 1.36 -31.92
N VAL A 393 -7.49 0.41 -31.18
CA VAL A 393 -7.43 -1.02 -31.58
C VAL A 393 -8.85 -1.59 -31.68
N ALA A 394 -9.69 -1.36 -30.69
CA ALA A 394 -11.06 -1.86 -30.67
C ALA A 394 -11.93 -1.28 -31.80
N ARG A 395 -11.75 0.00 -32.15
CA ARG A 395 -12.45 0.64 -33.26
C ARG A 395 -11.88 0.25 -34.65
N GLY A 396 -10.68 -0.28 -34.70
CA GLY A 396 -9.97 -0.47 -35.97
C GLY A 396 -9.65 0.85 -36.70
N GLN A 397 -9.59 1.96 -35.99
CA GLN A 397 -9.40 3.32 -36.50
C GLN A 397 -8.47 4.13 -35.59
N GLY A 398 -7.84 5.18 -36.16
CA GLY A 398 -6.94 6.05 -35.40
C GLY A 398 -5.48 5.57 -35.38
N ASP A 399 -4.63 6.32 -34.68
CA ASP A 399 -3.20 6.01 -34.58
C ASP A 399 -2.89 5.25 -33.27
N ALA A 400 -3.34 4.00 -33.22
CA ALA A 400 -3.05 3.11 -32.09
C ALA A 400 -1.54 2.97 -31.86
N ARG A 401 -0.75 2.90 -32.93
CA ARG A 401 0.70 2.68 -32.85
C ARG A 401 1.41 3.81 -32.11
N SER A 402 1.13 5.06 -32.45
CA SER A 402 1.75 6.22 -31.77
C SER A 402 1.37 6.29 -30.30
N CYS A 403 0.09 6.08 -29.98
CA CYS A 403 -0.39 6.08 -28.60
C CYS A 403 0.30 4.98 -27.77
N LEU A 404 0.35 3.75 -28.27
CA LEU A 404 0.97 2.63 -27.59
C LEU A 404 2.49 2.78 -27.47
N HIS A 405 3.15 3.42 -28.45
CA HIS A 405 4.58 3.71 -28.36
C HIS A 405 4.88 4.71 -27.24
N SER A 406 4.10 5.78 -27.13
CA SER A 406 4.20 6.74 -26.02
C SER A 406 3.95 6.09 -24.65
N ALA A 407 3.00 5.16 -24.58
CA ALA A 407 2.75 4.40 -23.36
C ALA A 407 3.95 3.51 -22.97
N LEU A 408 4.55 2.80 -23.96
CA LEU A 408 5.74 1.97 -23.77
C LEU A 408 6.92 2.77 -23.19
N GLU A 409 7.22 3.94 -23.76
CA GLU A 409 8.29 4.81 -23.28
C GLU A 409 8.03 5.28 -21.84
N SER A 410 6.82 5.73 -21.55
CA SER A 410 6.46 6.26 -20.24
C SER A 410 6.42 5.18 -19.14
N PHE A 411 5.90 3.98 -19.42
CA PHE A 411 5.93 2.86 -18.47
C PHE A 411 7.35 2.32 -18.25
N ALA A 412 8.21 2.35 -19.29
CA ALA A 412 9.62 1.98 -19.12
C ALA A 412 10.36 2.96 -18.19
N LEU A 413 10.11 4.27 -18.33
CA LEU A 413 10.67 5.30 -17.44
C LEU A 413 10.16 5.15 -15.99
N ALA A 414 8.88 4.81 -15.83
CA ALA A 414 8.27 4.59 -14.52
C ALA A 414 8.66 3.24 -13.88
N GLN A 415 9.38 2.37 -14.60
CA GLN A 415 9.77 1.02 -14.16
C GLN A 415 8.57 0.13 -13.77
N LEU A 416 7.51 0.15 -14.58
CA LEU A 416 6.28 -0.62 -14.39
C LEU A 416 6.21 -1.79 -15.40
N PRO A 417 6.85 -2.92 -15.12
CA PRO A 417 7.04 -3.99 -16.08
C PRO A 417 5.75 -4.73 -16.47
N MET A 418 4.75 -4.77 -15.59
CA MET A 418 3.46 -5.39 -15.89
C MET A 418 2.69 -4.58 -16.92
N GLU A 419 2.58 -3.29 -16.72
CA GLU A 419 1.92 -2.33 -17.59
C GLU A 419 2.66 -2.23 -18.95
N LEU A 420 3.99 -2.31 -18.90
CA LEU A 420 4.84 -2.37 -20.11
C LEU A 420 4.53 -3.63 -20.94
N ALA A 421 4.43 -4.79 -20.30
CA ALA A 421 4.10 -6.06 -20.96
C ALA A 421 2.68 -6.05 -21.54
N GLN A 422 1.70 -5.49 -20.81
CA GLN A 422 0.33 -5.31 -21.30
C GLN A 422 0.31 -4.39 -22.54
N THR A 423 1.05 -3.28 -22.51
CA THR A 423 1.15 -2.37 -23.65
C THR A 423 1.78 -3.03 -24.88
N ARG A 424 2.80 -3.89 -24.69
CA ARG A 424 3.38 -4.71 -25.78
C ARG A 424 2.36 -5.66 -26.39
N LEU A 425 1.49 -6.24 -25.55
CA LEU A 425 0.42 -7.13 -26.04
C LEU A 425 -0.61 -6.35 -26.88
N GLU A 426 -0.99 -5.15 -26.45
CA GLU A 426 -1.87 -4.26 -27.23
C GLU A 426 -1.20 -3.81 -28.54
N MET A 427 0.09 -3.50 -28.52
CA MET A 427 0.85 -3.21 -29.74
C MET A 427 0.83 -4.39 -30.71
N ALA A 428 0.94 -5.63 -30.21
CA ALA A 428 0.83 -6.81 -31.05
C ALA A 428 -0.56 -6.94 -31.70
N ARG A 429 -1.63 -6.64 -30.97
CA ARG A 429 -3.01 -6.60 -31.50
C ARG A 429 -3.15 -5.53 -32.59
N ALA A 430 -2.65 -4.31 -32.32
CA ALA A 430 -2.70 -3.20 -33.26
C ALA A 430 -1.99 -3.49 -34.60
N LEU A 431 -0.90 -4.27 -34.55
CA LEU A 431 -0.05 -4.56 -35.71
C LEU A 431 -0.38 -5.89 -36.41
N ALA A 432 -1.31 -6.67 -35.88
CA ALA A 432 -1.63 -8.03 -36.33
C ALA A 432 -1.92 -8.10 -37.85
N ALA A 433 -2.73 -7.17 -38.37
CA ALA A 433 -3.11 -7.13 -39.75
C ALA A 433 -2.08 -6.43 -40.65
N SER A 434 -1.47 -5.33 -40.19
CA SER A 434 -0.60 -4.47 -41.02
C SER A 434 0.87 -4.91 -41.05
N SER A 435 1.35 -5.52 -39.97
CA SER A 435 2.76 -5.89 -39.80
C SER A 435 2.90 -7.19 -38.95
N PRO A 436 2.47 -8.35 -39.48
CA PRO A 436 2.37 -9.59 -38.66
C PRO A 436 3.70 -10.01 -38.01
N GLN A 437 4.85 -9.80 -38.67
CA GLN A 437 6.15 -10.14 -38.09
C GLN A 437 6.49 -9.28 -36.86
N VAL A 438 6.16 -7.98 -36.90
CA VAL A 438 6.34 -7.06 -35.77
C VAL A 438 5.36 -7.40 -34.64
N ALA A 439 4.12 -7.73 -34.98
CA ALA A 439 3.12 -8.20 -34.03
C ALA A 439 3.58 -9.45 -33.28
N ILE A 440 4.12 -10.44 -34.00
CA ILE A 440 4.70 -11.65 -33.41
C ILE A 440 5.87 -11.31 -32.46
N ALA A 441 6.77 -10.40 -32.87
CA ALA A 441 7.87 -9.99 -32.00
C ALA A 441 7.40 -9.30 -30.73
N ALA A 442 6.42 -8.39 -30.84
CA ALA A 442 5.82 -7.71 -29.69
C ALA A 442 5.11 -8.68 -28.73
N ALA A 443 4.33 -9.62 -29.28
CA ALA A 443 3.63 -10.63 -28.48
C ALA A 443 4.61 -11.61 -27.79
N LYS A 444 5.73 -11.96 -28.43
CA LYS A 444 6.79 -12.77 -27.79
C LYS A 444 7.43 -12.03 -26.62
N ALA A 445 7.79 -10.76 -26.83
CA ALA A 445 8.36 -9.94 -25.77
C ALA A 445 7.38 -9.79 -24.58
N ALA A 446 6.09 -9.60 -24.86
CA ALA A 446 5.06 -9.57 -23.82
C ALA A 446 4.97 -10.91 -23.06
N LEU A 447 5.00 -12.05 -23.76
CA LEU A 447 4.98 -13.38 -23.14
C LEU A 447 6.20 -13.59 -22.23
N GLU A 448 7.41 -13.26 -22.70
CA GLU A 448 8.63 -13.35 -21.90
C GLU A 448 8.58 -12.49 -20.64
N ASP A 449 8.03 -11.28 -20.75
CA ASP A 449 7.84 -10.40 -19.59
C ASP A 449 6.83 -10.98 -18.57
N PHE A 450 5.68 -11.48 -19.03
CA PHE A 450 4.68 -12.10 -18.16
C PHE A 450 5.20 -13.38 -17.51
N GLU A 451 5.97 -14.21 -18.22
CA GLU A 451 6.61 -15.40 -17.64
C GLU A 451 7.63 -15.03 -16.58
N ARG A 452 8.47 -14.02 -16.82
CA ARG A 452 9.44 -13.51 -15.86
C ARG A 452 8.76 -12.96 -14.60
N LEU A 453 7.64 -12.25 -14.76
CA LEU A 453 6.80 -11.74 -13.67
C LEU A 453 6.00 -12.85 -12.98
N LYS A 454 5.91 -14.05 -13.55
CA LYS A 454 5.03 -15.13 -13.07
C LYS A 454 3.52 -14.77 -13.17
N ALA A 455 3.16 -13.89 -14.13
CA ALA A 455 1.80 -13.46 -14.44
C ALA A 455 1.09 -14.48 -15.34
N ALA A 456 0.74 -15.65 -14.78
CA ALA A 456 0.33 -16.82 -15.53
C ALA A 456 -0.86 -16.57 -16.48
N ARG A 457 -1.91 -15.87 -16.00
CA ARG A 457 -3.09 -15.53 -16.81
C ARG A 457 -2.73 -14.68 -18.03
N HIS A 458 -1.89 -13.66 -17.86
CA HIS A 458 -1.46 -12.78 -18.95
C HIS A 458 -0.52 -13.49 -19.92
N ALA A 459 0.33 -14.38 -19.42
CA ALA A 459 1.15 -15.23 -20.27
C ALA A 459 0.29 -16.15 -21.17
N ASP A 460 -0.81 -16.72 -20.61
CA ASP A 460 -1.76 -17.52 -21.40
C ASP A 460 -2.44 -16.68 -22.50
N VAL A 461 -2.81 -15.42 -22.21
CA VAL A 461 -3.40 -14.51 -23.20
C VAL A 461 -2.38 -14.17 -24.32
N ALA A 462 -1.13 -13.86 -23.96
CA ALA A 462 -0.08 -13.60 -24.94
C ALA A 462 0.23 -14.82 -25.81
N ALA A 463 0.26 -16.01 -25.21
CA ALA A 463 0.42 -17.27 -25.93
C ALA A 463 -0.74 -17.57 -26.88
N ALA A 464 -1.98 -17.23 -26.48
CA ALA A 464 -3.16 -17.36 -27.34
C ALA A 464 -3.06 -16.43 -28.57
N LEU A 465 -2.67 -15.17 -28.36
CA LEU A 465 -2.45 -14.24 -29.46
C LEU A 465 -1.35 -14.72 -30.42
N LEU A 466 -0.22 -15.23 -29.92
CA LEU A 466 0.84 -15.79 -30.75
C LEU A 466 0.33 -16.96 -31.61
N ARG A 467 -0.49 -17.84 -31.07
CA ARG A 467 -1.11 -18.95 -31.83
C ARG A 467 -2.02 -18.42 -32.95
N SER A 468 -2.84 -17.40 -32.67
CA SER A 468 -3.70 -16.78 -33.68
C SER A 468 -2.92 -16.10 -34.81
N LEU A 469 -1.72 -15.60 -34.52
CA LEU A 469 -0.79 -15.02 -35.48
C LEU A 469 0.02 -16.09 -36.25
N GLY A 470 -0.21 -17.40 -36.02
CA GLY A 470 0.50 -18.49 -36.66
C GLY A 470 1.94 -18.70 -36.19
N ALA A 471 2.34 -18.06 -35.07
CA ALA A 471 3.67 -18.24 -34.51
C ALA A 471 3.76 -19.52 -33.69
N PRO A 472 4.85 -20.30 -33.79
CA PRO A 472 5.09 -21.42 -32.90
C PRO A 472 5.32 -20.87 -31.49
N VAL A 473 4.38 -21.12 -30.59
CA VAL A 473 4.59 -20.90 -29.17
C VAL A 473 5.31 -22.15 -28.65
N ARG A 474 6.51 -21.96 -28.08
CA ARG A 474 7.06 -22.99 -27.21
C ARG A 474 6.09 -23.12 -26.03
N THR A 475 5.14 -24.02 -26.13
CA THR A 475 4.55 -24.60 -24.95
C THR A 475 5.72 -25.28 -24.27
N GLY A 476 6.28 -24.62 -23.24
CA GLY A 476 7.06 -25.34 -22.26
C GLY A 476 6.20 -26.56 -21.87
N PRO A 477 6.77 -27.73 -21.55
CA PRO A 477 5.98 -28.89 -21.33
C PRO A 477 4.96 -28.57 -20.25
N LYS A 478 3.68 -28.49 -20.61
CA LYS A 478 2.61 -28.96 -19.73
C LYS A 478 2.84 -30.48 -19.69
N GLY A 479 3.95 -30.85 -19.02
CA GLY A 479 4.17 -32.24 -18.70
C GLY A 479 2.96 -32.66 -17.90
N HIS A 480 2.22 -33.62 -18.38
CA HIS A 480 1.30 -34.35 -17.54
C HIS A 480 2.12 -34.78 -16.31
N GLY A 481 1.93 -34.06 -15.18
CA GLY A 481 2.67 -34.32 -13.95
C GLY A 481 3.45 -33.11 -13.33
N ALA A 482 3.66 -31.99 -14.03
CA ALA A 482 4.33 -30.84 -13.41
C ALA A 482 3.40 -30.13 -12.42
N LEU A 483 3.83 -30.08 -11.14
CA LEU A 483 3.13 -29.35 -10.10
C LEU A 483 3.26 -27.83 -10.31
N THR A 484 2.21 -27.11 -10.05
CA THR A 484 2.28 -25.66 -9.90
C THR A 484 3.13 -25.30 -8.68
N LYS A 485 3.64 -24.07 -8.61
CA LYS A 485 4.40 -23.59 -7.43
C LYS A 485 3.62 -23.83 -6.14
N ARG A 486 2.32 -23.56 -6.14
CA ARG A 486 1.46 -23.75 -4.97
C ARG A 486 1.26 -25.22 -4.60
N GLU A 487 1.08 -26.06 -5.58
CA GLU A 487 1.02 -27.51 -5.36
C GLU A 487 2.36 -28.06 -4.85
N THR A 488 3.49 -27.50 -5.30
CA THR A 488 4.82 -27.83 -4.78
C THR A 488 4.98 -27.38 -3.32
N GLU A 489 4.56 -26.18 -2.97
CA GLU A 489 4.56 -25.66 -1.59
C GLU A 489 3.71 -26.56 -0.68
N VAL A 490 2.49 -26.87 -1.11
CA VAL A 490 1.59 -27.78 -0.37
C VAL A 490 2.22 -29.16 -0.24
N LEU A 491 2.81 -29.72 -1.30
CA LEU A 491 3.50 -31.00 -1.26
C LEU A 491 4.66 -31.02 -0.26
N GLN A 492 5.47 -29.94 -0.21
CA GLN A 492 6.57 -29.82 0.75
C GLN A 492 6.07 -29.82 2.20
N LEU A 493 4.95 -29.10 2.47
CA LEU A 493 4.35 -29.05 3.80
C LEU A 493 3.68 -30.39 4.18
N VAL A 494 3.09 -31.08 3.21
CA VAL A 494 2.63 -32.46 3.37
C VAL A 494 3.82 -33.38 3.71
N GLY A 495 4.96 -33.17 3.03
CA GLY A 495 6.19 -33.95 3.27
C GLY A 495 6.80 -33.78 4.65
N VAL A 496 6.58 -32.65 5.33
CA VAL A 496 6.97 -32.45 6.73
C VAL A 496 5.87 -32.82 7.74
N GLY A 497 4.77 -33.41 7.28
CA GLY A 497 3.74 -34.02 8.12
C GLY A 497 2.62 -33.08 8.60
N LEU A 498 2.53 -31.82 8.13
CA LEU A 498 1.48 -30.90 8.54
C LEU A 498 0.09 -31.36 8.08
N SER A 499 -0.92 -31.18 8.90
CA SER A 499 -2.34 -31.41 8.55
C SER A 499 -2.88 -30.32 7.60
N ASN A 500 -4.04 -30.56 6.97
CA ASN A 500 -4.63 -29.55 6.09
C ASN A 500 -4.98 -28.22 6.78
N PRO A 501 -5.49 -28.19 8.03
CA PRO A 501 -5.63 -26.94 8.79
C PRO A 501 -4.29 -26.20 8.99
N GLU A 502 -3.25 -26.90 9.46
CA GLU A 502 -1.92 -26.30 9.70
C GLU A 502 -1.27 -25.77 8.40
N ILE A 503 -1.49 -26.47 7.28
CA ILE A 503 -1.08 -25.99 5.95
C ILE A 503 -1.89 -24.74 5.58
N GLY A 504 -3.20 -24.75 5.85
CA GLY A 504 -4.08 -23.62 5.63
C GLY A 504 -3.60 -22.37 6.37
N ASP A 505 -3.35 -22.51 7.67
CA ASP A 505 -2.84 -21.44 8.53
C ASP A 505 -1.48 -20.91 8.03
N ARG A 506 -0.58 -21.82 7.67
CA ARG A 506 0.77 -21.47 7.21
C ARG A 506 0.80 -20.78 5.83
N LEU A 507 -0.15 -21.14 4.98
CA LEU A 507 -0.25 -20.63 3.61
C LEU A 507 -1.35 -19.57 3.46
N PHE A 508 -2.06 -19.22 4.54
CA PHE A 508 -3.18 -18.28 4.56
C PHE A 508 -4.28 -18.65 3.56
N ILE A 509 -4.69 -19.94 3.55
CA ILE A 509 -5.76 -20.46 2.71
C ILE A 509 -6.69 -21.37 3.52
N THR A 510 -7.93 -21.53 3.05
CA THR A 510 -8.89 -22.39 3.76
C THR A 510 -8.47 -23.86 3.72
N ARG A 511 -8.89 -24.63 4.74
CA ARG A 511 -8.74 -26.09 4.76
C ARG A 511 -9.24 -26.73 3.45
N LYS A 512 -10.38 -26.27 2.92
CA LYS A 512 -10.97 -26.78 1.68
C LYS A 512 -10.07 -26.50 0.46
N THR A 513 -9.43 -25.35 0.42
CA THR A 513 -8.45 -25.01 -0.63
C THR A 513 -7.21 -25.91 -0.55
N VAL A 514 -6.72 -26.21 0.66
CA VAL A 514 -5.63 -27.17 0.84
C VAL A 514 -6.04 -28.56 0.37
N GLU A 515 -7.24 -29.03 0.72
CA GLU A 515 -7.78 -30.32 0.26
C GLU A 515 -7.80 -30.41 -1.27
N HIS A 516 -8.21 -29.32 -1.94
CA HIS A 516 -8.20 -29.24 -3.39
C HIS A 516 -6.78 -29.34 -3.97
N HIS A 517 -5.81 -28.57 -3.42
CA HIS A 517 -4.41 -28.64 -3.84
C HIS A 517 -3.80 -30.03 -3.60
N VAL A 518 -4.06 -30.64 -2.46
CA VAL A 518 -3.59 -32.01 -2.16
C VAL A 518 -4.17 -32.99 -3.18
N GLY A 519 -5.47 -32.91 -3.48
CA GLY A 519 -6.11 -33.76 -4.51
C GLY A 519 -5.44 -33.60 -5.88
N ASN A 520 -5.17 -32.36 -6.31
CA ASN A 520 -4.48 -32.07 -7.56
C ASN A 520 -3.05 -32.63 -7.60
N VAL A 521 -2.31 -32.46 -6.49
CA VAL A 521 -0.94 -33.03 -6.35
C VAL A 521 -0.96 -34.54 -6.50
N LEU A 522 -1.85 -35.22 -5.79
CA LEU A 522 -1.96 -36.69 -5.87
C LEU A 522 -2.29 -37.13 -7.30
N ALA A 523 -3.26 -36.48 -7.95
CA ALA A 523 -3.65 -36.79 -9.32
C ALA A 523 -2.51 -36.57 -10.32
N LYS A 524 -1.78 -35.42 -10.20
CA LYS A 524 -0.69 -35.08 -11.12
C LYS A 524 0.55 -35.94 -10.97
N LEU A 525 0.84 -36.43 -9.76
CA LEU A 525 1.98 -37.29 -9.48
C LEU A 525 1.63 -38.79 -9.54
N GLY A 526 0.36 -39.11 -9.81
CA GLY A 526 -0.10 -40.50 -9.85
C GLY A 526 -0.05 -41.21 -8.49
N LEU A 527 -0.16 -40.45 -7.40
CA LEU A 527 -0.12 -40.95 -6.02
C LEU A 527 -1.54 -41.26 -5.54
N ARG A 528 -1.70 -42.37 -4.78
CA ARG A 528 -3.00 -42.85 -4.34
C ARG A 528 -3.51 -42.19 -3.06
N ASN A 529 -2.58 -41.67 -2.22
CA ASN A 529 -2.94 -41.11 -0.92
C ASN A 529 -1.82 -40.20 -0.39
N ARG A 530 -2.13 -39.50 0.73
CA ARG A 530 -1.22 -38.58 1.41
C ARG A 530 0.08 -39.24 1.89
N ALA A 531 0.02 -40.48 2.33
CA ALA A 531 1.22 -41.22 2.80
C ALA A 531 2.21 -41.44 1.64
N GLU A 532 1.71 -41.74 0.44
CA GLU A 532 2.54 -41.82 -0.76
C GLU A 532 3.16 -40.45 -1.13
N ALA A 533 2.47 -39.34 -0.90
CA ALA A 533 3.02 -37.98 -1.11
C ALA A 533 4.16 -37.67 -0.12
N VAL A 534 4.02 -38.06 1.15
CA VAL A 534 5.11 -37.94 2.15
C VAL A 534 6.33 -38.74 1.73
N ALA A 535 6.12 -40.00 1.33
CA ALA A 535 7.19 -40.91 0.86
C ALA A 535 7.88 -40.39 -0.42
N TYR A 536 7.12 -39.72 -1.30
CA TYR A 536 7.65 -39.08 -2.52
C TYR A 536 8.63 -37.94 -2.17
N VAL A 537 8.23 -37.01 -1.28
CA VAL A 537 9.08 -35.89 -0.84
C VAL A 537 10.33 -36.38 -0.13
N THR A 538 10.22 -37.43 0.68
CA THR A 538 11.36 -37.99 1.41
C THR A 538 12.41 -38.58 0.44
N ARG A 539 11.96 -39.28 -0.59
CA ARG A 539 12.84 -39.84 -1.65
C ARG A 539 13.56 -38.74 -2.45
N GLU A 540 12.85 -37.65 -2.82
CA GLU A 540 13.47 -36.54 -3.54
C GLU A 540 14.55 -35.82 -2.71
N LYS A 541 14.37 -35.70 -1.38
CA LYS A 541 15.38 -35.11 -0.47
C LYS A 541 16.62 -35.98 -0.29
N THR A 542 16.48 -37.28 -0.45
CA THR A 542 17.60 -38.25 -0.31
C THR A 542 18.39 -38.38 -1.62
N SER A 543 17.84 -37.95 -2.74
CA SER A 543 18.46 -38.01 -4.08
C SER A 543 19.17 -36.72 -4.51
N ARG A 544 19.13 -35.69 -3.69
CA ARG A 544 19.87 -34.43 -3.82
C ARG A 544 20.96 -34.35 -2.75
#